data_983cdf1b9eaa30924fe90a497a3f8be9
#
_entry.id   983cdf1b9eaa30924fe90a497a3f8be9
#
_cell.length_a   1.000
_cell.length_b   1.000
_cell.length_c   1.000
_cell.angle_alpha   90.00
_cell.angle_beta   90.00
_cell.angle_gamma   90.00
#
_symmetry.space_group_name_H-M   'P 1'
#
loop_
_entity.id
_entity.type
_entity.pdbx_description
1 polymer ?
#
loop_
_entity_poly.entity_id
_entity_poly.type
_entity_poly.pdbx_seq_one_letter_code
_entity_poly.pdbx_strand_id
1 'polypeptide(L)'
;MRVSTIWIKSLLMAGLLGTAAACWAASFTFTVDGKIGRSNQPGKTTFVFSEQALMALPQHTIVTSTSWTPKATFTGPRLSDVLKTVDAHGTQIEFRCIDEYTFTIPVSDADKYGVILARTMNGKVLGNDNYGPLWVMYPRDQYPDELKTPLGEAKFAWQIIGLTVK
;
A
#
# COMPACT_ATOMS: atom_id res chain seq x y z
N MET A 1 -33.14 -10.18 -76.35
CA MET A 1 -32.12 -10.64 -75.43
C MET A 1 -31.93 -9.59 -74.37
N ARG A 2 -32.38 -9.88 -73.13
CA ARG A 2 -32.23 -8.95 -71.98
C ARG A 2 -31.12 -9.45 -71.10
N VAL A 3 -30.10 -8.63 -70.91
CA VAL A 3 -28.98 -8.93 -70.00
C VAL A 3 -29.29 -8.26 -68.65
N SER A 4 -29.49 -9.06 -67.62
CA SER A 4 -29.74 -8.58 -66.25
C SER A 4 -28.43 -8.32 -65.50
N THR A 5 -28.19 -7.11 -65.11
CA THR A 5 -27.01 -6.67 -64.33
C THR A 5 -27.29 -6.91 -62.83
N ILE A 6 -26.54 -7.83 -62.22
CA ILE A 6 -26.60 -8.08 -60.77
C ILE A 6 -25.68 -7.13 -60.06
N TRP A 7 -26.26 -6.31 -59.17
CA TRP A 7 -25.57 -5.39 -58.27
C TRP A 7 -25.20 -6.14 -56.98
N ILE A 8 -23.90 -6.36 -56.77
CA ILE A 8 -23.36 -6.91 -55.51
C ILE A 8 -23.17 -5.74 -54.56
N LYS A 9 -23.99 -5.68 -53.49
CA LYS A 9 -23.76 -4.73 -52.38
C LYS A 9 -22.73 -5.29 -51.43
N SER A 10 -21.52 -4.74 -51.48
CA SER A 10 -20.47 -5.02 -50.50
C SER A 10 -20.80 -4.31 -49.19
N LEU A 11 -21.08 -5.09 -48.14
CA LEU A 11 -21.30 -4.60 -46.78
C LEU A 11 -19.91 -4.43 -46.08
N LEU A 12 -19.43 -3.21 -45.97
CA LEU A 12 -18.22 -2.86 -45.20
C LEU A 12 -18.61 -2.86 -43.71
N MET A 13 -18.20 -3.92 -43.00
CA MET A 13 -18.33 -4.02 -41.56
C MET A 13 -17.10 -3.32 -40.94
N ALA A 14 -17.28 -2.05 -40.52
CA ALA A 14 -16.27 -1.31 -39.75
C ALA A 14 -16.23 -1.84 -38.32
N GLY A 15 -15.22 -2.64 -38.00
CA GLY A 15 -14.96 -3.08 -36.64
C GLY A 15 -14.42 -1.92 -35.81
N LEU A 16 -15.19 -1.42 -34.83
CA LEU A 16 -14.67 -0.53 -33.77
C LEU A 16 -13.75 -1.35 -32.87
N LEU A 17 -12.44 -1.21 -33.04
CA LEU A 17 -11.45 -1.59 -32.03
C LEU A 17 -11.51 -0.56 -30.91
N GLY A 18 -12.25 -0.88 -29.87
CA GLY A 18 -12.23 -0.12 -28.62
C GLY A 18 -10.87 -0.32 -27.95
N THR A 19 -10.00 0.65 -28.04
CA THR A 19 -8.77 0.71 -27.21
C THR A 19 -9.19 0.97 -25.77
N ALA A 20 -9.19 -0.09 -24.94
CA ALA A 20 -9.27 0.06 -23.49
C ALA A 20 -8.02 0.82 -23.05
N ALA A 21 -8.17 2.12 -22.73
CA ALA A 21 -7.13 2.89 -22.08
C ALA A 21 -6.92 2.25 -20.68
N ALA A 22 -5.85 1.48 -20.54
CA ALA A 22 -5.39 1.02 -19.24
C ALA A 22 -4.98 2.30 -18.46
N CYS A 23 -5.81 2.68 -17.50
CA CYS A 23 -5.48 3.75 -16.55
C CYS A 23 -4.30 3.23 -15.71
N TRP A 24 -3.10 3.62 -16.07
CA TRP A 24 -1.90 3.34 -15.28
C TRP A 24 -1.97 4.21 -14.04
N ALA A 25 -2.54 3.69 -12.96
CA ALA A 25 -2.35 4.28 -11.66
C ALA A 25 -0.84 4.29 -11.38
N ALA A 26 -0.29 5.45 -10.99
CA ALA A 26 1.12 5.56 -10.67
C ALA A 26 1.48 4.53 -9.60
N SER A 27 2.30 3.53 -9.97
CA SER A 27 2.77 2.51 -9.03
C SER A 27 3.85 3.11 -8.15
N PHE A 28 3.87 2.74 -6.86
CA PHE A 28 4.91 3.13 -5.93
C PHE A 28 5.82 1.95 -5.60
N THR A 29 6.97 2.25 -5.01
CA THR A 29 7.85 1.25 -4.38
C THR A 29 7.94 1.51 -2.89
N PHE A 30 8.05 0.42 -2.11
CA PHE A 30 8.25 0.48 -0.67
C PHE A 30 9.61 -0.13 -0.31
N THR A 31 10.48 0.66 0.28
CA THR A 31 11.87 0.27 0.55
C THR A 31 12.06 -0.10 2.01
N VAL A 32 12.69 -1.24 2.26
CA VAL A 32 13.10 -1.70 3.60
C VAL A 32 14.61 -1.84 3.64
N ASP A 33 15.24 -1.25 4.64
CA ASP A 33 16.68 -1.32 4.86
C ASP A 33 17.04 -1.46 6.36
N GLY A 34 18.34 -1.39 6.69
CA GLY A 34 18.84 -1.53 8.05
C GLY A 34 19.13 -2.98 8.43
N LYS A 35 18.73 -3.40 9.64
CA LYS A 35 18.98 -4.75 10.18
C LYS A 35 18.02 -5.78 9.58
N ILE A 36 18.26 -6.16 8.31
CA ILE A 36 17.51 -7.15 7.56
C ILE A 36 18.43 -8.27 7.05
N GLY A 37 17.96 -9.51 7.07
CA GLY A 37 18.70 -10.68 6.60
C GLY A 37 18.50 -10.98 5.12
N ARG A 38 17.51 -10.37 4.46
CA ARG A 38 17.23 -10.58 3.03
C ARG A 38 17.24 -9.28 2.26
N SER A 39 17.90 -9.30 1.10
CA SER A 39 17.94 -8.21 0.13
C SER A 39 17.53 -8.74 -1.24
N ASN A 40 16.88 -7.92 -2.06
CA ASN A 40 16.62 -8.19 -3.48
C ASN A 40 17.31 -7.17 -4.40
N GLN A 41 18.25 -6.40 -3.85
CA GLN A 41 19.06 -5.43 -4.59
C GLN A 41 20.53 -5.88 -4.58
N PRO A 42 21.11 -6.22 -5.75
CA PRO A 42 22.51 -6.68 -5.82
C PRO A 42 23.49 -5.67 -5.16
N GLY A 43 24.33 -6.18 -4.26
CA GLY A 43 25.36 -5.37 -3.57
C GLY A 43 24.80 -4.35 -2.54
N LYS A 44 23.52 -4.42 -2.18
CA LYS A 44 22.90 -3.54 -1.18
C LYS A 44 22.22 -4.33 -0.06
N THR A 45 22.15 -3.75 1.12
CA THR A 45 21.37 -4.23 2.27
C THR A 45 19.96 -3.62 2.26
N THR A 46 19.28 -3.74 1.12
CA THR A 46 17.98 -3.10 0.88
C THR A 46 17.04 -4.08 0.19
N PHE A 47 15.80 -4.12 0.64
CA PHE A 47 14.71 -4.86 0.00
C PHE A 47 13.69 -3.87 -0.56
N VAL A 48 13.40 -3.96 -1.85
CA VAL A 48 12.43 -3.08 -2.52
C VAL A 48 11.20 -3.90 -2.91
N PHE A 49 10.07 -3.60 -2.31
CA PHE A 49 8.77 -4.11 -2.74
C PHE A 49 8.24 -3.23 -3.88
N SER A 50 7.86 -3.82 -5.00
CA SER A 50 6.90 -3.17 -5.90
C SER A 50 5.53 -3.12 -5.21
N GLU A 51 4.64 -2.22 -5.63
CA GLU A 51 3.26 -2.21 -5.13
C GLU A 51 2.60 -3.58 -5.27
N GLN A 52 2.77 -4.23 -6.43
CA GLN A 52 2.25 -5.58 -6.68
C GLN A 52 2.78 -6.60 -5.67
N ALA A 53 4.09 -6.61 -5.39
CA ALA A 53 4.70 -7.55 -4.45
C ALA A 53 4.24 -7.29 -3.02
N LEU A 54 4.09 -6.02 -2.62
CA LEU A 54 3.60 -5.64 -1.29
C LEU A 54 2.12 -6.05 -1.12
N MET A 55 1.29 -5.81 -2.13
CA MET A 55 -0.14 -6.16 -2.10
C MET A 55 -0.41 -7.66 -2.31
N ALA A 56 0.57 -8.44 -2.74
CA ALA A 56 0.49 -9.91 -2.78
C ALA A 56 0.66 -10.57 -1.40
N LEU A 57 1.16 -9.84 -0.39
CA LEU A 57 1.16 -10.30 1.00
C LEU A 57 -0.28 -10.47 1.52
N PRO A 58 -0.51 -11.30 2.56
CA PRO A 58 -1.84 -11.44 3.17
C PRO A 58 -2.42 -10.07 3.54
N GLN A 59 -3.63 -9.79 3.07
CA GLN A 59 -4.32 -8.53 3.34
C GLN A 59 -5.14 -8.63 4.61
N HIS A 60 -5.05 -7.63 5.46
CA HIS A 60 -5.77 -7.53 6.72
C HIS A 60 -6.55 -6.22 6.81
N THR A 61 -7.63 -6.26 7.59
CA THR A 61 -8.53 -5.13 7.73
C THR A 61 -8.60 -4.68 9.19
N ILE A 62 -8.47 -3.36 9.41
CA ILE A 62 -8.72 -2.71 10.69
C ILE A 62 -9.89 -1.75 10.51
N VAL A 63 -10.90 -1.84 11.39
CA VAL A 63 -12.02 -0.90 11.45
C VAL A 63 -11.84 -0.02 12.68
N THR A 64 -11.50 1.24 12.48
CA THR A 64 -11.15 2.16 13.56
C THR A 64 -11.38 3.62 13.17
N SER A 65 -11.45 4.52 14.15
CA SER A 65 -11.35 5.97 13.97
C SER A 65 -9.89 6.41 14.07
N THR A 66 -9.57 7.59 13.52
CA THR A 66 -8.31 8.30 13.76
C THR A 66 -8.62 9.73 14.21
N SER A 67 -7.61 10.53 14.57
CA SER A 67 -7.81 11.96 14.84
C SER A 67 -8.18 12.76 13.58
N TRP A 68 -7.97 12.19 12.40
CA TRP A 68 -8.19 12.84 11.10
C TRP A 68 -9.41 12.29 10.35
N THR A 69 -9.89 11.10 10.73
CA THR A 69 -11.02 10.45 10.06
C THR A 69 -12.01 9.89 11.06
N PRO A 70 -13.32 9.92 10.76
CA PRO A 70 -14.30 9.12 11.48
C PRO A 70 -13.97 7.63 11.34
N LYS A 71 -14.72 6.77 12.01
CA LYS A 71 -14.57 5.33 11.93
C LYS A 71 -14.65 4.86 10.47
N ALA A 72 -13.60 4.19 10.01
CA ALA A 72 -13.44 3.73 8.63
C ALA A 72 -12.81 2.33 8.59
N THR A 73 -12.89 1.69 7.44
CA THR A 73 -12.30 0.39 7.17
C THR A 73 -10.99 0.58 6.42
N PHE A 74 -9.88 0.18 7.02
CA PHE A 74 -8.54 0.26 6.45
C PHE A 74 -8.06 -1.13 6.07
N THR A 75 -7.48 -1.31 4.87
CA THR A 75 -6.99 -2.61 4.40
C THR A 75 -5.59 -2.49 3.83
N GLY A 76 -4.74 -3.44 4.18
CA GLY A 76 -3.35 -3.57 3.73
C GLY A 76 -2.64 -4.77 4.34
N PRO A 77 -1.37 -5.04 3.96
CA PRO A 77 -0.59 -6.10 4.57
C PRO A 77 -0.22 -5.76 6.02
N ARG A 78 -0.05 -6.80 6.85
CA ARG A 78 0.52 -6.60 8.20
C ARG A 78 1.98 -6.16 8.13
N LEU A 79 2.34 -5.27 9.01
CA LEU A 79 3.74 -4.87 9.19
C LEU A 79 4.62 -6.09 9.57
N SER A 80 4.12 -7.01 10.39
CA SER A 80 4.83 -8.25 10.76
C SER A 80 5.12 -9.15 9.55
N ASP A 81 4.23 -9.22 8.54
CA ASP A 81 4.49 -9.99 7.32
C ASP A 81 5.58 -9.35 6.46
N VAL A 82 5.61 -8.02 6.39
CA VAL A 82 6.69 -7.28 5.73
C VAL A 82 8.02 -7.54 6.42
N LEU A 83 8.09 -7.40 7.74
CA LEU A 83 9.30 -7.64 8.53
C LEU A 83 9.79 -9.09 8.40
N LYS A 84 8.90 -10.07 8.42
CA LYS A 84 9.21 -11.48 8.20
C LYS A 84 9.76 -11.75 6.79
N THR A 85 9.22 -11.09 5.78
CA THR A 85 9.67 -11.25 4.40
C THR A 85 11.12 -10.82 4.23
N VAL A 86 11.53 -9.74 4.90
CA VAL A 86 12.91 -9.21 4.83
C VAL A 86 13.84 -9.80 5.89
N ASP A 87 13.34 -10.71 6.73
CA ASP A 87 14.09 -11.31 7.83
C ASP A 87 14.69 -10.23 8.76
N ALA A 88 13.82 -9.42 9.35
CA ALA A 88 14.19 -8.27 10.18
C ALA A 88 14.68 -8.72 11.58
N HIS A 89 15.80 -8.13 12.06
CA HIS A 89 16.44 -8.51 13.34
C HIS A 89 16.55 -7.35 14.34
N GLY A 90 15.95 -6.18 14.06
CA GLY A 90 16.03 -5.00 14.92
C GLY A 90 14.97 -4.97 16.02
N THR A 91 15.02 -3.92 16.83
CA THR A 91 14.07 -3.66 17.91
C THR A 91 13.21 -2.42 17.67
N GLN A 92 13.61 -1.58 16.71
CA GLN A 92 12.94 -0.34 16.33
C GLN A 92 12.72 -0.31 14.81
N ILE A 93 11.67 0.36 14.38
CA ILE A 93 11.34 0.63 12.98
C ILE A 93 11.23 2.14 12.83
N GLU A 94 12.05 2.72 11.96
CA GLU A 94 11.92 4.11 11.55
C GLU A 94 11.26 4.15 10.16
N PHE A 95 10.07 4.70 10.08
CA PHE A 95 9.37 4.93 8.82
C PHE A 95 9.85 6.22 8.15
N ARG A 96 9.77 6.25 6.82
CA ARG A 96 10.04 7.44 5.99
C ARG A 96 8.80 7.79 5.19
N CYS A 97 8.43 9.07 5.25
CA CYS A 97 7.33 9.66 4.48
C CYS A 97 7.84 10.33 3.19
N ILE A 98 6.93 10.67 2.28
CA ILE A 98 7.26 11.35 1.02
C ILE A 98 7.91 12.73 1.26
N ASP A 99 7.50 13.43 2.32
CA ASP A 99 7.99 14.76 2.72
C ASP A 99 9.24 14.72 3.61
N GLU A 100 9.95 13.58 3.63
CA GLU A 100 11.15 13.33 4.44
C GLU A 100 10.88 13.26 5.96
N TYR A 101 9.63 13.39 6.41
CA TYR A 101 9.29 13.16 7.80
C TYR A 101 9.60 11.71 8.18
N THR A 102 10.16 11.52 9.37
CA THR A 102 10.43 10.19 9.93
C THR A 102 9.82 10.05 11.32
N PHE A 103 9.40 8.84 11.66
CA PHE A 103 8.95 8.50 13.00
C PHE A 103 9.33 7.06 13.33
N THR A 104 9.46 6.78 14.61
CA THR A 104 9.97 5.49 15.09
C THR A 104 8.95 4.81 15.99
N ILE A 105 8.77 3.50 15.77
CA ILE A 105 7.97 2.63 16.62
C ILE A 105 8.78 1.40 17.04
N PRO A 106 8.46 0.73 18.17
CA PRO A 106 9.00 -0.58 18.50
C PRO A 106 8.58 -1.65 17.48
N VAL A 107 9.48 -2.58 17.14
CA VAL A 107 9.13 -3.75 16.32
C VAL A 107 8.01 -4.56 16.95
N SER A 108 7.96 -4.64 18.29
CA SER A 108 6.91 -5.34 19.04
C SER A 108 5.49 -4.82 18.78
N ASP A 109 5.33 -3.57 18.34
CA ASP A 109 4.01 -3.03 17.99
C ASP A 109 3.37 -3.78 16.81
N ALA A 110 4.20 -4.30 15.88
CA ALA A 110 3.72 -5.02 14.71
C ALA A 110 2.84 -6.22 15.09
N ASP A 111 3.26 -6.99 16.10
CA ASP A 111 2.51 -8.16 16.58
C ASP A 111 1.50 -7.78 17.66
N LYS A 112 1.89 -6.91 18.64
CA LYS A 112 1.02 -6.51 19.75
C LYS A 112 -0.31 -5.94 19.28
N TYR A 113 -0.28 -5.06 18.28
CA TYR A 113 -1.46 -4.36 17.77
C TYR A 113 -1.94 -4.89 16.42
N GLY A 114 -1.18 -5.78 15.77
CA GLY A 114 -1.49 -6.23 14.41
C GLY A 114 -1.47 -5.08 13.41
N VAL A 115 -0.49 -4.18 13.52
CA VAL A 115 -0.33 -2.99 12.67
C VAL A 115 -0.34 -3.36 11.19
N ILE A 116 -1.06 -2.60 10.37
CA ILE A 116 -1.06 -2.77 8.92
C ILE A 116 -0.49 -1.53 8.20
N LEU A 117 0.05 -1.75 7.02
CA LEU A 117 0.36 -0.70 6.05
C LEU A 117 -0.87 -0.54 5.14
N ALA A 118 -1.81 0.31 5.55
CA ALA A 118 -3.07 0.47 4.84
C ALA A 118 -2.85 1.06 3.45
N ARG A 119 -3.34 0.37 2.41
CA ARG A 119 -3.36 0.82 1.02
C ARG A 119 -4.72 1.39 0.63
N THR A 120 -5.79 0.95 1.31
CA THR A 120 -7.15 1.41 1.04
C THR A 120 -7.86 1.88 2.30
N MET A 121 -8.78 2.84 2.13
CA MET A 121 -9.73 3.29 3.14
C MET A 121 -11.14 3.21 2.55
N ASN A 122 -12.05 2.48 3.21
CA ASN A 122 -13.40 2.21 2.74
C ASN A 122 -13.45 1.66 1.29
N GLY A 123 -12.48 0.77 0.96
CA GLY A 123 -12.35 0.16 -0.37
C GLY A 123 -11.76 1.07 -1.45
N LYS A 124 -11.46 2.33 -1.14
CA LYS A 124 -10.80 3.27 -2.08
C LYS A 124 -9.31 3.30 -1.82
N VAL A 125 -8.53 3.23 -2.89
CA VAL A 125 -7.08 3.34 -2.87
C VAL A 125 -6.67 4.72 -2.36
N LEU A 126 -5.68 4.74 -1.44
CA LEU A 126 -5.11 5.97 -0.91
C LEU A 126 -4.16 6.59 -1.95
N GLY A 127 -4.44 7.82 -2.37
CA GLY A 127 -3.62 8.59 -3.29
C GLY A 127 -2.58 9.46 -2.57
N ASN A 128 -1.55 9.91 -3.31
CA ASN A 128 -0.51 10.79 -2.76
C ASN A 128 -1.04 12.21 -2.44
N ASP A 129 -2.21 12.55 -2.95
CA ASP A 129 -2.94 13.78 -2.67
C ASP A 129 -3.67 13.78 -1.32
N ASN A 130 -3.68 12.62 -0.63
CA ASN A 130 -4.24 12.49 0.70
C ASN A 130 -3.32 11.67 1.62
N TYR A 131 -3.67 10.45 2.00
CA TYR A 131 -2.92 9.63 2.98
C TYR A 131 -2.03 8.56 2.33
N GLY A 132 -2.01 8.44 0.99
CA GLY A 132 -1.25 7.42 0.27
C GLY A 132 0.21 7.79 -0.01
N PRO A 133 1.01 6.82 -0.47
CA PRO A 133 0.59 5.50 -0.93
C PRO A 133 0.19 4.52 0.19
N LEU A 134 0.76 4.66 1.38
CA LEU A 134 0.51 3.80 2.54
C LEU A 134 0.30 4.64 3.80
N TRP A 135 -0.55 4.13 4.69
CA TRP A 135 -0.80 4.70 6.01
C TRP A 135 -0.54 3.64 7.09
N VAL A 136 0.30 3.94 8.06
CA VAL A 136 0.51 3.06 9.23
C VAL A 136 -0.73 3.09 10.10
N MET A 137 -1.42 1.95 10.19
CA MET A 137 -2.72 1.88 10.85
C MET A 137 -2.71 0.92 12.03
N TYR A 138 -3.14 1.43 13.17
CA TYR A 138 -3.35 0.72 14.42
C TYR A 138 -4.86 0.56 14.70
N PRO A 139 -5.28 -0.44 15.47
CA PRO A 139 -6.67 -0.60 15.93
C PRO A 139 -6.98 0.35 17.11
N ARG A 140 -6.98 1.66 16.87
CA ARG A 140 -7.07 2.74 17.87
C ARG A 140 -8.26 2.59 18.81
N ASP A 141 -9.40 2.19 18.28
CA ASP A 141 -10.62 2.06 19.08
C ASP A 141 -10.64 0.82 19.97
N GLN A 142 -9.75 -0.17 19.72
CA GLN A 142 -9.57 -1.37 20.55
C GLN A 142 -8.61 -1.14 21.73
N TYR A 143 -7.69 -0.15 21.60
CA TYR A 143 -6.69 0.20 22.61
C TYR A 143 -6.74 1.69 22.93
N PRO A 144 -7.88 2.19 23.44
CA PRO A 144 -8.08 3.65 23.61
C PRO A 144 -7.09 4.27 24.61
N ASP A 145 -6.78 3.58 25.69
CA ASP A 145 -5.88 4.09 26.73
C ASP A 145 -4.43 4.27 26.26
N GLU A 146 -4.02 3.49 25.25
CA GLU A 146 -2.65 3.53 24.71
C GLU A 146 -2.57 4.36 23.43
N LEU A 147 -3.59 4.27 22.56
CA LEU A 147 -3.56 4.82 21.21
C LEU A 147 -4.31 6.16 21.05
N LYS A 148 -5.20 6.54 22.00
CA LYS A 148 -5.86 7.87 22.02
C LYS A 148 -5.08 8.89 22.87
N THR A 149 -3.79 8.68 23.00
CA THR A 149 -2.86 9.61 23.67
C THR A 149 -2.02 10.36 22.62
N PRO A 150 -1.40 11.52 22.96
CA PRO A 150 -0.53 12.21 22.02
C PRO A 150 0.58 11.33 21.45
N LEU A 151 1.19 10.45 22.25
CA LEU A 151 2.22 9.50 21.80
C LEU A 151 1.62 8.38 20.93
N GLY A 152 0.42 7.92 21.24
CA GLY A 152 -0.31 6.93 20.44
C GLY A 152 -0.70 7.49 19.08
N GLU A 153 -1.23 8.70 19.04
CA GLU A 153 -1.63 9.40 17.80
C GLU A 153 -0.44 9.64 16.86
N ALA A 154 0.74 9.94 17.40
CA ALA A 154 1.95 10.15 16.62
C ALA A 154 2.40 8.90 15.81
N LYS A 155 1.88 7.71 16.13
CA LYS A 155 2.18 6.47 15.40
C LYS A 155 1.40 6.30 14.09
N PHE A 156 0.36 7.12 13.86
CA PHE A 156 -0.51 7.04 12.68
C PHE A 156 0.02 7.89 11.52
N ALA A 157 1.26 7.68 11.11
CA ALA A 157 1.83 8.44 10.01
C ALA A 157 1.39 7.89 8.64
N TRP A 158 1.22 8.79 7.69
CA TRP A 158 0.78 8.53 6.32
C TRP A 158 1.85 8.91 5.30
N GLN A 159 1.56 8.66 4.01
CA GLN A 159 2.48 8.90 2.89
C GLN A 159 3.80 8.12 3.04
N ILE A 160 3.72 6.92 3.60
CA ILE A 160 4.88 6.08 3.87
C ILE A 160 5.42 5.47 2.58
N ILE A 161 6.74 5.62 2.35
CA ILE A 161 7.46 5.09 1.19
C ILE A 161 8.55 4.08 1.56
N GLY A 162 8.82 3.92 2.85
CA GLY A 162 9.82 2.95 3.30
C GLY A 162 10.02 2.93 4.80
N LEU A 163 10.87 2.01 5.25
CA LEU A 163 11.28 1.90 6.65
C LEU A 163 12.73 1.41 6.78
N THR A 164 13.35 1.77 7.90
CA THR A 164 14.66 1.27 8.34
C THR A 164 14.49 0.47 9.63
N VAL A 165 15.00 -0.75 9.65
CA VAL A 165 15.04 -1.60 10.86
C VAL A 165 16.31 -1.27 11.64
N LYS A 166 16.15 -0.84 12.92
CA LYS A 166 17.25 -0.43 13.82
C LYS A 166 17.47 -1.38 14.99
#